data_1e78a868609dbb3a706d6ecee8a73f8e
#
_entry.id   1e78a868609dbb3a706d6ecee8a73f8e
#
_cell.length_a   1.000
_cell.length_b   1.000
_cell.length_c   1.000
_cell.angle_alpha   90.00
_cell.angle_beta   90.00
_cell.angle_gamma   90.00
#
_symmetry.space_group_name_H-M   'P 1'
#
loop_
_entity.id
_entity.type
_entity.pdbx_description
1 polymer ?
#
loop_
_entity_poly.entity_id
_entity_poly.type
_entity_poly.pdbx_seq_one_letter_code
_entity_poly.pdbx_strand_id
1 'polypeptide(L)'
;MNKTFYITTPIYYVNDIPHIGHAYTTILADVLSRYQKQIGNDSFFLTGVDEHGQKVQEAAKKRGVNPLQHCDEMAKRFTSLWQELHISNDDFIRTTEQRHQKVVKKILNIVNDAGDIYADEYEGLYSISEERFITEKESESGQFRDIKKLKEKNYFFKMSKYQDQLIDHINNNPKFIQPEHRKNEILGFLKQPLNDLCISRPKSRLDWGIELPFDSNYV
;
A
#
# COMPACT_ATOMS: atom_id res chain seq x y z
N MET A 1 32.07 10.65 8.99
CA MET A 1 31.22 9.47 9.14
C MET A 1 30.29 9.42 7.95
N ASN A 2 30.27 8.29 7.24
CA ASN A 2 29.30 8.07 6.16
C ASN A 2 27.89 8.13 6.76
N LYS A 3 26.99 8.86 6.10
CA LYS A 3 25.58 8.91 6.50
C LYS A 3 24.85 7.74 5.86
N THR A 4 23.93 7.14 6.59
CA THR A 4 22.97 6.18 6.00
C THR A 4 21.90 6.92 5.21
N PHE A 5 21.55 6.40 4.05
CA PHE A 5 20.48 6.91 3.20
C PHE A 5 19.58 5.74 2.77
N TYR A 6 18.32 5.81 3.13
CA TYR A 6 17.33 4.80 2.76
C TYR A 6 16.31 5.40 1.81
N ILE A 7 16.10 4.76 0.67
CA ILE A 7 15.14 5.20 -0.32
C ILE A 7 14.25 4.04 -0.77
N THR A 8 12.96 4.33 -0.92
CA THR A 8 11.98 3.37 -1.44
C THR A 8 11.19 3.96 -2.60
N THR A 9 10.67 3.10 -3.45
CA THR A 9 9.55 3.43 -4.32
C THR A 9 8.23 3.00 -3.67
N PRO A 10 7.06 3.40 -4.19
CA PRO A 10 5.84 2.62 -3.98
C PRO A 10 6.06 1.17 -4.42
N ILE A 11 5.38 0.22 -3.77
CA ILE A 11 5.26 -1.14 -4.29
C ILE A 11 4.17 -1.14 -5.37
N TYR A 12 4.43 -1.79 -6.50
CA TYR A 12 3.57 -1.69 -7.69
C TYR A 12 2.58 -2.83 -7.77
N TYR A 13 1.32 -2.53 -8.10
CA TYR A 13 0.32 -3.55 -8.35
C TYR A 13 0.69 -4.41 -9.56
N VAL A 14 0.54 -5.72 -9.40
CA VAL A 14 0.85 -6.73 -10.44
C VAL A 14 -0.37 -7.19 -11.22
N ASN A 15 -1.44 -6.41 -11.25
CA ASN A 15 -2.63 -6.70 -12.04
C ASN A 15 -2.38 -6.62 -13.56
N ASP A 16 -1.34 -5.91 -13.99
CA ASP A 16 -0.94 -5.74 -15.38
C ASP A 16 0.59 -5.59 -15.51
N ILE A 17 1.08 -5.48 -16.75
CA ILE A 17 2.50 -5.27 -17.07
C ILE A 17 2.99 -3.89 -16.59
N PRO A 18 4.31 -3.75 -16.31
CA PRO A 18 4.87 -2.44 -15.97
C PRO A 18 4.73 -1.44 -17.12
N HIS A 19 4.54 -0.18 -16.78
CA HIS A 19 4.42 0.94 -17.71
C HIS A 19 5.37 2.09 -17.34
N ILE A 20 5.41 3.12 -18.18
CA ILE A 20 6.33 4.27 -18.04
C ILE A 20 6.24 4.98 -16.68
N GLY A 21 5.06 5.01 -16.03
CA GLY A 21 4.92 5.60 -14.70
C GLY A 21 5.71 4.85 -13.63
N HIS A 22 5.74 3.52 -13.70
CA HIS A 22 6.56 2.68 -12.82
C HIS A 22 8.06 2.94 -13.08
N ALA A 23 8.47 2.97 -14.36
CA ALA A 23 9.84 3.23 -14.75
C ALA A 23 10.32 4.62 -14.27
N TYR A 24 9.52 5.65 -14.45
CA TYR A 24 9.84 7.02 -14.03
C TYR A 24 10.16 7.10 -12.53
N THR A 25 9.28 6.57 -11.69
CA THR A 25 9.47 6.62 -10.23
C THR A 25 10.70 5.81 -9.80
N THR A 26 10.92 4.63 -10.40
CA THR A 26 12.04 3.76 -10.05
C THR A 26 13.38 4.35 -10.51
N ILE A 27 13.44 4.93 -11.72
CA ILE A 27 14.63 5.64 -12.21
C ILE A 27 14.98 6.82 -11.29
N LEU A 28 13.99 7.60 -10.84
CA LEU A 28 14.23 8.72 -9.93
C LEU A 28 14.87 8.24 -8.60
N ALA A 29 14.35 7.16 -8.04
CA ALA A 29 14.89 6.57 -6.82
C ALA A 29 16.33 6.02 -7.04
N ASP A 30 16.56 5.36 -8.17
CA ASP A 30 17.88 4.84 -8.54
C ASP A 30 18.93 5.96 -8.69
N VAL A 31 18.57 7.05 -9.37
CA VAL A 31 19.46 8.23 -9.51
C VAL A 31 19.84 8.79 -8.14
N LEU A 32 18.88 8.93 -7.24
CA LEU A 32 19.15 9.42 -5.88
C LEU A 32 20.03 8.46 -5.09
N SER A 33 19.78 7.16 -5.17
CA SER A 33 20.60 6.14 -4.51
C SER A 33 22.05 6.16 -5.03
N ARG A 34 22.22 6.18 -6.35
CA ARG A 34 23.57 6.27 -6.98
C ARG A 34 24.31 7.54 -6.58
N TYR A 35 23.61 8.68 -6.57
CA TYR A 35 24.20 9.94 -6.12
C TYR A 35 24.68 9.85 -4.68
N GLN A 36 23.89 9.27 -3.78
CA GLN A 36 24.29 9.10 -2.38
C GLN A 36 25.51 8.18 -2.24
N LYS A 37 25.56 7.08 -2.97
CA LYS A 37 26.73 6.18 -3.02
C LYS A 37 27.96 6.92 -3.55
N GLN A 38 27.80 7.75 -4.60
CA GLN A 38 28.90 8.50 -5.21
C GLN A 38 29.53 9.55 -4.26
N ILE A 39 28.72 10.20 -3.43
CA ILE A 39 29.23 11.15 -2.42
C ILE A 39 29.67 10.49 -1.11
N GLY A 40 29.78 9.16 -1.08
CA GLY A 40 30.34 8.38 0.02
C GLY A 40 29.36 8.04 1.14
N ASN A 41 28.04 8.14 0.91
CA ASN A 41 27.04 7.70 1.86
C ASN A 41 26.73 6.21 1.67
N ASP A 42 26.28 5.55 2.76
CA ASP A 42 25.77 4.18 2.74
C ASP A 42 24.28 4.22 2.33
N SER A 43 24.01 3.91 1.06
CA SER A 43 22.66 3.97 0.49
C SER A 43 22.07 2.58 0.33
N PHE A 44 20.81 2.42 0.78
CA PHE A 44 19.99 1.22 0.56
C PHE A 44 18.74 1.60 -0.20
N PHE A 45 18.52 0.97 -1.37
CA PHE A 45 17.38 1.22 -2.25
C PHE A 45 16.48 -0.02 -2.30
N LEU A 46 15.25 0.13 -1.79
CA LEU A 46 14.20 -0.89 -1.83
C LEU A 46 13.12 -0.52 -2.83
N THR A 47 12.78 -1.45 -3.70
CA THR A 47 11.56 -1.41 -4.53
C THR A 47 10.82 -2.73 -4.40
N GLY A 48 9.66 -2.89 -5.05
CA GLY A 48 8.92 -4.16 -4.96
C GLY A 48 7.55 -4.10 -5.62
N VAL A 49 6.76 -5.14 -5.32
CA VAL A 49 5.42 -5.31 -5.91
C VAL A 49 4.38 -5.62 -4.83
N ASP A 50 3.17 -5.09 -5.06
CA ASP A 50 1.98 -5.38 -4.27
C ASP A 50 1.16 -6.46 -4.97
N GLU A 51 1.04 -7.61 -4.32
CA GLU A 51 0.57 -8.85 -4.93
C GLU A 51 -0.77 -9.33 -4.37
N HIS A 52 -1.35 -8.63 -3.39
CA HIS A 52 -2.63 -8.97 -2.80
C HIS A 52 -3.78 -8.11 -3.35
N GLY A 53 -5.01 -8.48 -2.95
CA GLY A 53 -6.21 -7.72 -3.29
C GLY A 53 -7.05 -8.32 -4.40
N GLN A 54 -8.25 -7.75 -4.54
CA GLN A 54 -9.27 -8.25 -5.46
C GLN A 54 -8.85 -8.12 -6.93
N LYS A 55 -8.20 -7.04 -7.30
CA LYS A 55 -7.76 -6.78 -8.69
C LYS A 55 -6.79 -7.85 -9.19
N VAL A 56 -5.85 -8.26 -8.33
CA VAL A 56 -4.87 -9.31 -8.65
C VAL A 56 -5.58 -10.67 -8.78
N GLN A 57 -6.48 -10.99 -7.85
CA GLN A 57 -7.28 -12.21 -7.91
C GLN A 57 -8.12 -12.28 -9.19
N GLU A 58 -8.79 -11.19 -9.57
CA GLU A 58 -9.56 -11.12 -10.81
C GLU A 58 -8.68 -11.22 -12.08
N ALA A 59 -7.50 -10.59 -12.07
CA ALA A 59 -6.56 -10.68 -13.17
C ALA A 59 -6.06 -12.12 -13.37
N ALA A 60 -5.72 -12.81 -12.29
CA ALA A 60 -5.36 -14.23 -12.32
C ALA A 60 -6.50 -15.10 -12.84
N LYS A 61 -7.74 -14.89 -12.37
CA LYS A 61 -8.94 -15.59 -12.81
C LYS A 61 -9.21 -15.41 -14.30
N LYS A 62 -9.09 -14.18 -14.83
CA LYS A 62 -9.23 -13.89 -16.27
C LYS A 62 -8.21 -14.64 -17.13
N ARG A 63 -7.03 -14.91 -16.58
CA ARG A 63 -5.96 -15.68 -17.25
C ARG A 63 -6.07 -17.19 -17.05
N GLY A 64 -6.98 -17.66 -16.21
CA GLY A 64 -7.14 -19.09 -15.90
C GLY A 64 -6.00 -19.68 -15.07
N VAL A 65 -5.29 -18.87 -14.29
CA VAL A 65 -4.18 -19.27 -13.41
C VAL A 65 -4.51 -18.95 -11.95
N ASN A 66 -3.77 -19.56 -11.01
CA ASN A 66 -3.90 -19.17 -9.61
C ASN A 66 -3.21 -17.82 -9.34
N PRO A 67 -3.61 -17.06 -8.29
CA PRO A 67 -3.05 -15.74 -8.01
C PRO A 67 -1.53 -15.73 -7.82
N LEU A 68 -0.95 -16.72 -7.13
CA LEU A 68 0.50 -16.76 -6.92
C LEU A 68 1.26 -16.93 -8.23
N GLN A 69 0.79 -17.82 -9.12
CA GLN A 69 1.38 -18.00 -10.45
C GLN A 69 1.32 -16.71 -11.26
N HIS A 70 0.18 -16.00 -11.23
CA HIS A 70 0.06 -14.70 -11.89
C HIS A 70 1.08 -13.70 -11.33
N CYS A 71 1.21 -13.59 -9.99
CA CYS A 71 2.16 -12.71 -9.34
C CYS A 71 3.61 -13.06 -9.68
N ASP A 72 3.97 -14.36 -9.73
CA ASP A 72 5.32 -14.80 -10.10
C ASP A 72 5.69 -14.38 -11.53
N GLU A 73 4.76 -14.47 -12.46
CA GLU A 73 4.97 -14.05 -13.84
C GLU A 73 5.08 -12.53 -13.97
N MET A 74 4.21 -11.78 -13.25
CA MET A 74 4.25 -10.32 -13.28
C MET A 74 5.49 -9.77 -12.58
N ALA A 75 5.87 -10.29 -11.42
CA ALA A 75 7.10 -9.88 -10.72
C ALA A 75 8.34 -10.04 -11.61
N LYS A 76 8.42 -11.13 -12.41
CA LYS A 76 9.48 -11.31 -13.39
C LYS A 76 9.51 -10.22 -14.45
N ARG A 77 8.35 -9.71 -14.90
CA ARG A 77 8.30 -8.61 -15.88
C ARG A 77 8.83 -7.31 -15.27
N PHE A 78 8.52 -7.02 -14.01
CA PHE A 78 9.08 -5.87 -13.30
C PHE A 78 10.60 -5.99 -13.14
N THR A 79 11.08 -7.13 -12.64
CA THR A 79 12.53 -7.33 -12.45
C THR A 79 13.30 -7.34 -13.76
N SER A 80 12.75 -7.88 -14.85
CA SER A 80 13.36 -7.82 -16.19
C SER A 80 13.46 -6.38 -16.69
N LEU A 81 12.40 -5.57 -16.52
CA LEU A 81 12.43 -4.15 -16.88
C LEU A 81 13.49 -3.39 -16.08
N TRP A 82 13.62 -3.68 -14.77
CA TRP A 82 14.66 -3.07 -13.94
C TRP A 82 16.08 -3.43 -14.42
N GLN A 83 16.28 -4.65 -14.87
CA GLN A 83 17.55 -5.06 -15.47
C GLN A 83 17.85 -4.31 -16.78
N GLU A 84 16.86 -4.19 -17.68
CA GLU A 84 17.00 -3.44 -18.93
C GLU A 84 17.30 -1.96 -18.69
N LEU A 85 16.70 -1.36 -17.66
CA LEU A 85 16.91 0.02 -17.27
C LEU A 85 18.15 0.22 -16.37
N HIS A 86 18.92 -0.84 -16.12
CA HIS A 86 20.09 -0.83 -15.23
C HIS A 86 19.81 -0.27 -13.82
N ILE A 87 18.62 -0.52 -13.28
CA ILE A 87 18.25 -0.15 -11.91
C ILE A 87 19.10 -0.93 -10.91
N SER A 88 19.68 -0.21 -9.94
CA SER A 88 20.61 -0.76 -8.95
C SER A 88 19.99 -0.89 -7.55
N ASN A 89 18.75 -1.40 -7.48
CA ASN A 89 18.08 -1.66 -6.21
C ASN A 89 18.85 -2.72 -5.40
N ASP A 90 18.94 -2.48 -4.09
CA ASP A 90 19.63 -3.39 -3.17
C ASP A 90 18.71 -4.55 -2.76
N ASP A 91 17.39 -4.35 -2.76
CA ASP A 91 16.39 -5.39 -2.48
C ASP A 91 15.10 -5.18 -3.29
N PHE A 92 14.37 -6.28 -3.50
CA PHE A 92 13.08 -6.31 -4.17
C PHE A 92 12.09 -7.08 -3.30
N ILE A 93 11.13 -6.37 -2.67
CA ILE A 93 10.14 -6.97 -1.78
C ILE A 93 8.88 -7.38 -2.53
N ARG A 94 8.37 -8.58 -2.22
CA ARG A 94 7.06 -9.04 -2.66
C ARG A 94 6.15 -9.20 -1.44
N THR A 95 4.92 -8.71 -1.50
CA THR A 95 4.01 -8.80 -0.35
C THR A 95 3.59 -10.23 -0.02
N THR A 96 3.76 -11.18 -0.95
CA THR A 96 3.55 -12.62 -0.73
C THR A 96 4.72 -13.31 -0.01
N GLU A 97 5.89 -12.68 0.12
CA GLU A 97 7.03 -13.27 0.82
C GLU A 97 6.76 -13.41 2.32
N GLN A 98 7.21 -14.52 2.89
CA GLN A 98 7.06 -14.79 4.32
C GLN A 98 7.68 -13.70 5.21
N ARG A 99 8.81 -13.10 4.79
CA ARG A 99 9.46 -12.02 5.54
C ARG A 99 8.54 -10.78 5.65
N HIS A 100 7.81 -10.42 4.59
CA HIS A 100 6.82 -9.36 4.60
C HIS A 100 5.62 -9.72 5.48
N GLN A 101 5.01 -10.89 5.23
CA GLN A 101 3.82 -11.33 5.98
C GLN A 101 4.06 -11.42 7.49
N LYS A 102 5.25 -11.88 7.92
CA LYS A 102 5.63 -11.91 9.34
C LYS A 102 5.63 -10.52 9.98
N VAL A 103 6.14 -9.51 9.28
CA VAL A 103 6.19 -8.12 9.76
C VAL A 103 4.78 -7.57 9.84
N VAL A 104 3.96 -7.75 8.80
CA VAL A 104 2.55 -7.31 8.78
C VAL A 104 1.77 -7.91 9.95
N LYS A 105 1.83 -9.23 10.14
CA LYS A 105 1.15 -9.92 11.25
C LYS A 105 1.63 -9.42 12.62
N LYS A 106 2.93 -9.15 12.78
CA LYS A 106 3.48 -8.60 14.02
C LYS A 106 2.92 -7.21 14.31
N ILE A 107 2.87 -6.32 13.31
CA ILE A 107 2.34 -4.97 13.46
C ILE A 107 0.85 -5.02 13.78
N LEU A 108 0.08 -5.84 13.07
CA LEU A 108 -1.36 -6.00 13.33
C LEU A 108 -1.64 -6.47 14.75
N ASN A 109 -0.86 -7.42 15.29
CA ASN A 109 -0.99 -7.84 16.69
C ASN A 109 -0.71 -6.68 17.65
N ILE A 110 0.38 -5.94 17.46
CA ILE A 110 0.72 -4.79 18.32
C ILE A 110 -0.40 -3.76 18.33
N VAL A 111 -0.94 -3.43 17.16
CA VAL A 111 -2.01 -2.43 17.03
C VAL A 111 -3.34 -2.95 17.62
N ASN A 112 -3.63 -4.24 17.44
CA ASN A 112 -4.80 -4.89 18.03
C ASN A 112 -4.70 -4.93 19.56
N ASP A 113 -3.54 -5.32 20.12
CA ASP A 113 -3.29 -5.37 21.55
C ASP A 113 -3.35 -3.99 22.20
N ALA A 114 -3.04 -2.92 21.45
CA ALA A 114 -3.22 -1.54 21.87
C ALA A 114 -4.71 -1.09 21.88
N GLY A 115 -5.63 -1.94 21.42
CA GLY A 115 -7.06 -1.64 21.33
C GLY A 115 -7.41 -0.67 20.20
N ASP A 116 -6.54 -0.54 19.18
CA ASP A 116 -6.73 0.37 18.06
C ASP A 116 -7.31 -0.31 16.81
N ILE A 117 -7.61 -1.62 16.92
CA ILE A 117 -8.41 -2.36 15.93
C ILE A 117 -9.70 -2.82 16.59
N TYR A 118 -10.81 -2.71 15.88
CA TYR A 118 -12.12 -3.18 16.33
C TYR A 118 -12.91 -3.78 15.16
N ALA A 119 -13.83 -4.68 15.47
CA ALA A 119 -14.75 -5.24 14.49
C ALA A 119 -16.05 -4.44 14.49
N ASP A 120 -16.54 -4.11 13.31
CA ASP A 120 -17.84 -3.46 13.14
C ASP A 120 -18.53 -3.92 11.85
N GLU A 121 -19.86 -3.80 11.83
CA GLU A 121 -20.67 -4.07 10.65
C GLU A 121 -20.91 -2.75 9.92
N TYR A 122 -20.37 -2.66 8.71
CA TYR A 122 -20.54 -1.47 7.89
C TYR A 122 -21.44 -1.76 6.70
N GLU A 123 -22.43 -0.90 6.52
CA GLU A 123 -23.27 -0.87 5.32
C GLU A 123 -23.00 0.42 4.56
N GLY A 124 -22.57 0.33 3.31
CA GLY A 124 -22.24 1.50 2.52
C GLY A 124 -21.95 1.19 1.06
N LEU A 125 -21.62 2.25 0.32
CA LEU A 125 -21.18 2.16 -1.07
C LEU A 125 -19.73 1.73 -1.12
N TYR A 126 -19.43 0.66 -1.85
CA TYR A 126 -18.12 0.11 -2.04
C TYR A 126 -17.69 0.26 -3.50
N SER A 127 -16.58 0.92 -3.74
CA SER A 127 -15.95 0.98 -5.06
C SER A 127 -15.01 -0.21 -5.26
N ILE A 128 -15.32 -1.04 -6.25
CA ILE A 128 -14.47 -2.18 -6.63
C ILE A 128 -13.18 -1.66 -7.26
N SER A 129 -13.25 -0.57 -8.03
CA SER A 129 -12.08 0.02 -8.67
C SER A 129 -11.03 0.56 -7.67
N GLU A 130 -11.48 1.05 -6.51
CA GLU A 130 -10.61 1.59 -5.45
C GLU A 130 -10.44 0.64 -4.26
N GLU A 131 -11.11 -0.51 -4.29
CA GLU A 131 -11.10 -1.54 -3.25
C GLU A 131 -11.42 -1.00 -1.84
N ARG A 132 -12.29 0.05 -1.75
CA ARG A 132 -12.68 0.70 -0.48
C ARG A 132 -14.14 1.12 -0.43
N PHE A 133 -14.64 1.32 0.78
CA PHE A 133 -15.90 2.02 0.98
C PHE A 133 -15.75 3.51 0.64
N ILE A 134 -16.78 4.07 0.05
CA ILE A 134 -16.87 5.48 -0.36
C ILE A 134 -18.12 6.11 0.22
N THR A 135 -18.08 7.42 0.41
CA THR A 135 -19.24 8.20 0.83
C THR A 135 -20.21 8.43 -0.34
N GLU A 136 -21.46 8.78 -0.05
CA GLU A 136 -22.45 9.15 -1.08
C GLU A 136 -21.92 10.32 -1.93
N LYS A 137 -21.32 11.32 -1.29
CA LYS A 137 -20.73 12.47 -1.98
C LYS A 137 -19.59 12.07 -2.94
N GLU A 138 -18.77 11.11 -2.54
CA GLU A 138 -17.72 10.58 -3.42
C GLU A 138 -18.33 9.80 -4.60
N SER A 139 -19.41 9.05 -4.39
CA SER A 139 -20.07 8.32 -5.46
C SER A 139 -20.66 9.23 -6.55
N GLU A 140 -21.11 10.42 -6.16
CA GLU A 140 -21.66 11.42 -7.07
C GLU A 140 -20.57 12.18 -7.88
N SER A 141 -19.32 12.11 -7.45
CA SER A 141 -18.19 12.80 -8.12
C SER A 141 -17.86 12.28 -9.51
N GLY A 142 -18.36 11.09 -9.88
CA GLY A 142 -18.06 10.41 -11.14
C GLY A 142 -16.64 9.86 -11.25
N GLN A 143 -15.84 9.98 -10.20
CA GLN A 143 -14.45 9.49 -10.16
C GLN A 143 -14.36 7.99 -9.86
N PHE A 144 -15.41 7.42 -9.25
CA PHE A 144 -15.44 6.02 -8.81
C PHE A 144 -16.27 5.16 -9.75
N ARG A 145 -15.76 3.97 -10.07
CA ARG A 145 -16.44 3.01 -10.96
C ARG A 145 -16.82 1.75 -10.19
N ASP A 146 -17.76 0.97 -10.75
CA ASP A 146 -18.18 -0.32 -10.20
C ASP A 146 -18.59 -0.24 -8.72
N ILE A 147 -19.50 0.71 -8.42
CA ILE A 147 -19.99 0.96 -7.06
C ILE A 147 -21.09 -0.06 -6.75
N LYS A 148 -21.00 -0.72 -5.60
CA LYS A 148 -22.00 -1.64 -5.06
C LYS A 148 -22.34 -1.28 -3.63
N LYS A 149 -23.62 -1.45 -3.25
CA LYS A 149 -24.02 -1.38 -1.84
C LYS A 149 -23.66 -2.71 -1.18
N LEU A 150 -22.81 -2.67 -0.15
CA LEU A 150 -22.40 -3.83 0.62
C LEU A 150 -22.73 -3.63 2.09
N LYS A 151 -23.16 -4.72 2.73
CA LYS A 151 -23.27 -4.82 4.18
C LYS A 151 -22.35 -5.95 4.63
N GLU A 152 -21.32 -5.62 5.39
CA GLU A 152 -20.25 -6.55 5.69
C GLU A 152 -19.63 -6.25 7.06
N LYS A 153 -19.36 -7.29 7.82
CA LYS A 153 -18.58 -7.16 9.04
C LYS A 153 -17.11 -7.15 8.67
N ASN A 154 -16.36 -6.15 9.16
CA ASN A 154 -14.93 -5.99 8.90
C ASN A 154 -14.20 -5.50 10.15
N TYR A 155 -12.87 -5.51 10.09
CA TYR A 155 -12.01 -4.88 11.08
C TYR A 155 -11.61 -3.50 10.62
N PHE A 156 -11.59 -2.57 11.58
CA PHE A 156 -11.28 -1.15 11.38
C PHE A 156 -10.13 -0.74 12.27
N PHE A 157 -9.21 0.05 11.71
CA PHE A 157 -8.17 0.74 12.46
C PHE A 157 -8.67 2.13 12.87
N LYS A 158 -8.50 2.49 14.16
CA LYS A 158 -8.91 3.78 14.72
C LYS A 158 -8.01 4.91 14.24
N MET A 159 -8.02 5.19 12.93
CA MET A 159 -7.20 6.23 12.32
C MET A 159 -7.56 7.62 12.86
N SER A 160 -8.84 7.86 13.14
CA SER A 160 -9.34 9.11 13.72
C SER A 160 -8.63 9.50 15.03
N LYS A 161 -8.28 8.51 15.86
CA LYS A 161 -7.55 8.69 17.13
C LYS A 161 -6.19 9.39 16.95
N TYR A 162 -5.56 9.24 15.81
CA TYR A 162 -4.19 9.69 15.54
C TYR A 162 -4.12 11.03 14.81
N GLN A 163 -5.26 11.64 14.44
CA GLN A 163 -5.30 12.83 13.60
C GLN A 163 -4.51 14.00 14.19
N ASP A 164 -4.77 14.38 15.43
CA ASP A 164 -4.12 15.53 16.06
C ASP A 164 -2.61 15.27 16.24
N GLN A 165 -2.24 14.05 16.64
CA GLN A 165 -0.83 13.66 16.77
C GLN A 165 -0.08 13.74 15.44
N LEU A 166 -0.75 13.34 14.33
CA LEU A 166 -0.16 13.43 13.00
C LEU A 166 0.03 14.89 12.56
N ILE A 167 -0.96 15.75 12.80
CA ILE A 167 -0.87 17.19 12.52
C ILE A 167 0.29 17.82 13.30
N ASP A 168 0.39 17.54 14.59
CA ASP A 168 1.48 18.02 15.44
C ASP A 168 2.84 17.51 14.96
N HIS A 169 2.91 16.23 14.59
CA HIS A 169 4.15 15.65 14.06
C HIS A 169 4.59 16.35 12.77
N ILE A 170 3.68 16.57 11.82
CA ILE A 170 3.97 17.25 10.54
C ILE A 170 4.46 18.70 10.79
N ASN A 171 3.82 19.42 11.73
CA ASN A 171 4.19 20.80 12.02
C ASN A 171 5.54 20.92 12.73
N ASN A 172 5.84 19.97 13.63
CA ASN A 172 7.10 19.98 14.39
C ASN A 172 8.27 19.38 13.59
N ASN A 173 8.02 18.71 12.46
CA ASN A 173 9.03 18.08 11.62
C ASN A 173 8.93 18.58 10.16
N PRO A 174 9.46 19.79 9.85
CA PRO A 174 9.24 20.44 8.56
C PRO A 174 9.81 19.68 7.34
N LYS A 175 10.69 18.69 7.57
CA LYS A 175 11.24 17.83 6.53
C LYS A 175 10.50 16.49 6.36
N PHE A 176 9.48 16.23 7.18
CA PHE A 176 8.74 14.96 7.15
C PHE A 176 7.96 14.77 5.84
N ILE A 177 7.32 15.83 5.35
CA ILE A 177 6.64 15.83 4.05
C ILE A 177 7.27 16.90 3.15
N GLN A 178 7.75 16.47 1.98
CA GLN A 178 8.35 17.33 0.98
C GLN A 178 7.84 16.96 -0.43
N PRO A 179 7.77 17.91 -1.36
CA PRO A 179 7.97 19.35 -1.20
C PRO A 179 6.81 20.04 -0.46
N GLU A 180 6.96 21.32 -0.12
CA GLU A 180 6.02 22.07 0.73
C GLU A 180 4.56 22.02 0.24
N HIS A 181 4.33 22.09 -1.08
CA HIS A 181 2.97 21.99 -1.61
C HIS A 181 2.29 20.66 -1.24
N ARG A 182 3.04 19.54 -1.19
CA ARG A 182 2.50 18.24 -0.73
C ARG A 182 2.19 18.25 0.76
N LYS A 183 3.03 18.90 1.59
CA LYS A 183 2.73 19.13 3.00
C LYS A 183 1.40 19.88 3.16
N ASN A 184 1.21 20.95 2.39
CA ASN A 184 0.00 21.77 2.44
C ASN A 184 -1.25 21.00 1.98
N GLU A 185 -1.14 20.13 0.97
CA GLU A 185 -2.23 19.21 0.56
C GLU A 185 -2.63 18.29 1.71
N ILE A 186 -1.67 17.63 2.35
CA ILE A 186 -1.94 16.71 3.47
C ILE A 186 -2.54 17.46 4.66
N LEU A 187 -1.99 18.62 5.06
CA LEU A 187 -2.57 19.43 6.13
C LEU A 187 -3.97 19.95 5.76
N GLY A 188 -4.22 20.26 4.48
CA GLY A 188 -5.54 20.62 3.97
C GLY A 188 -6.55 19.47 4.12
N PHE A 189 -6.15 18.25 3.79
CA PHE A 189 -6.95 17.03 3.97
C PHE A 189 -7.25 16.78 5.46
N LEU A 190 -6.25 16.93 6.34
CA LEU A 190 -6.36 16.72 7.78
C LEU A 190 -7.20 17.78 8.52
N LYS A 191 -7.68 18.83 7.84
CA LYS A 191 -8.68 19.76 8.42
C LYS A 191 -10.08 19.13 8.54
N GLN A 192 -10.36 18.07 7.80
CA GLN A 192 -11.57 17.31 7.92
C GLN A 192 -11.36 16.16 8.91
N PRO A 193 -12.39 15.77 9.71
CA PRO A 193 -12.27 14.61 10.57
C PRO A 193 -11.91 13.36 9.78
N LEU A 194 -10.88 12.63 10.22
CA LEU A 194 -10.55 11.34 9.66
C LEU A 194 -11.59 10.29 10.06
N ASN A 195 -11.99 9.47 9.11
CA ASN A 195 -12.73 8.25 9.38
C ASN A 195 -11.78 7.10 9.71
N ASP A 196 -12.26 6.15 10.51
CA ASP A 196 -11.53 4.93 10.77
C ASP A 196 -11.40 4.09 9.50
N LEU A 197 -10.24 3.45 9.34
CA LEU A 197 -9.88 2.76 8.11
C LEU A 197 -10.29 1.29 8.17
N CYS A 198 -11.12 0.85 7.22
CA CYS A 198 -11.41 -0.57 7.02
C CYS A 198 -10.16 -1.31 6.51
N ILE A 199 -9.63 -2.23 7.32
CA ILE A 199 -8.35 -2.91 7.07
C ILE A 199 -8.49 -4.38 6.69
N SER A 200 -9.69 -4.92 6.61
CA SER A 200 -9.89 -6.34 6.34
C SER A 200 -10.96 -6.62 5.30
N ARG A 201 -10.98 -7.86 4.82
CA ARG A 201 -12.04 -8.42 4.00
C ARG A 201 -12.33 -9.86 4.46
N PRO A 202 -13.60 -10.30 4.53
CA PRO A 202 -13.88 -11.68 4.83
C PRO A 202 -13.40 -12.58 3.68
N LYS A 203 -12.83 -13.73 4.02
CA LYS A 203 -12.33 -14.69 3.03
C LYS A 203 -13.39 -15.21 2.06
N SER A 204 -14.67 -15.17 2.45
CA SER A 204 -15.78 -15.51 1.55
C SER A 204 -15.87 -14.59 0.33
N ARG A 205 -15.32 -13.36 0.43
CA ARG A 205 -15.26 -12.38 -0.65
C ARG A 205 -13.89 -12.29 -1.31
N LEU A 206 -12.84 -12.32 -0.50
CA LEU A 206 -11.45 -12.21 -0.94
C LEU A 206 -10.60 -13.20 -0.14
N ASP A 207 -10.10 -14.24 -0.77
CA ASP A 207 -9.24 -15.24 -0.16
C ASP A 207 -7.75 -15.04 -0.50
N TRP A 208 -7.44 -14.07 -1.35
CA TRP A 208 -6.09 -13.71 -1.74
C TRP A 208 -5.58 -12.49 -0.96
N GLY A 209 -5.04 -12.75 0.22
CA GLY A 209 -4.54 -11.72 1.16
C GLY A 209 -3.72 -12.32 2.29
N ILE A 210 -3.28 -11.47 3.21
CA ILE A 210 -2.60 -11.90 4.44
C ILE A 210 -3.65 -12.11 5.53
N GLU A 211 -3.77 -13.33 6.03
CA GLU A 211 -4.70 -13.64 7.12
C GLU A 211 -4.43 -12.78 8.36
N LEU A 212 -5.50 -12.22 8.94
CA LEU A 212 -5.39 -11.53 10.21
C LEU A 212 -4.92 -12.49 11.31
N PRO A 213 -3.92 -12.10 12.10
CA PRO A 213 -3.34 -13.01 13.11
C PRO A 213 -4.29 -13.33 14.28
N PHE A 214 -5.33 -12.52 14.48
CA PHE A 214 -6.34 -12.67 15.54
C PHE A 214 -7.71 -13.15 15.02
N ASP A 215 -7.92 -13.24 13.72
CA ASP A 215 -9.13 -13.83 13.11
C ASP A 215 -8.82 -14.37 11.70
N SER A 216 -8.68 -15.68 11.59
CA SER A 216 -8.33 -16.37 10.34
C SER A 216 -9.43 -16.39 9.27
N ASN A 217 -10.64 -15.88 9.57
CA ASN A 217 -11.72 -15.75 8.59
C ASN A 217 -11.58 -14.49 7.72
N TYR A 218 -10.60 -13.62 8.03
CA TYR A 218 -10.36 -12.36 7.35
C TYR A 218 -8.93 -12.28 6.81
N VAL A 219 -8.79 -11.53 5.75
CA VAL A 219 -7.51 -11.11 5.16
C VAL A 219 -7.45 -9.59 5.10
#